data_6ce03ca8a5fc9b8904f8cc837ba94420
#
_entry.id   6ce03ca8a5fc9b8904f8cc837ba94420
#
_cell.length_a   1.000
_cell.length_b   1.000
_cell.length_c   1.000
_cell.angle_alpha   90.00
_cell.angle_beta   90.00
_cell.angle_gamma   90.00
#
_symmetry.space_group_name_H-M   'P 1'
#
loop_
_entity.id
_entity.type
_entity.pdbx_description
1 polymer ?
#
loop_
_entity_poly.entity_id
_entity_poly.type
_entity_poly.pdbx_seq_one_letter_code
_entity_poly.pdbx_strand_id
1 'polypeptide(L)'
;VEQNLTAPNQSPEAMLTATMTNLSNFQGQFNMDKSGYNPQMPGHASNHTMVTRQQPRTVKKVGAGIGLPYEVRHEMALHLDDHMCALTVALHQYNKHHWLSEGAEGFLSIHELLEEHIEKTTKHIDEVGERVARLGGVPTAHPVTQHELSYIKHEVEGRHSIRDFLRNDLEHELKIQEMMRKTIDRAHQLKDFGTVEVLEEVLKDREDLGYHLYSTLEDDTLVRGMTHLLDGQNDMAGNRPMDPMTKLQ
;
A
#
# COMPACT_ATOMS: atom_id res chain seq x y z
N VAL A 1 7.72 2.91 67.31
CA VAL A 1 9.04 2.59 66.71
C VAL A 1 8.79 2.36 65.21
N GLU A 2 8.88 3.45 64.42
CA GLU A 2 8.80 3.43 62.97
C GLU A 2 10.19 3.16 62.40
N GLN A 3 10.35 2.11 61.64
CA GLN A 3 11.54 1.89 60.85
C GLN A 3 11.34 2.42 59.43
N ASN A 4 11.98 3.54 59.11
CA ASN A 4 12.14 4.09 57.79
C ASN A 4 13.10 3.21 56.99
N LEU A 5 12.58 2.50 55.98
CA LEU A 5 13.38 1.85 54.93
C LEU A 5 13.56 2.83 53.77
N THR A 6 14.67 3.54 53.72
CA THR A 6 15.09 4.34 52.57
C THR A 6 15.68 3.41 51.51
N ALA A 7 15.07 3.35 50.35
CA ALA A 7 15.64 2.70 49.16
C ALA A 7 16.89 3.48 48.66
N PRO A 8 17.95 2.82 48.19
CA PRO A 8 19.15 3.50 47.71
C PRO A 8 18.84 4.23 46.38
N ASN A 9 19.17 5.52 46.40
CA ASN A 9 19.09 6.43 45.27
C ASN A 9 20.15 6.05 44.22
N GLN A 10 19.77 5.33 43.17
CA GLN A 10 20.69 5.03 42.08
C GLN A 10 20.77 6.22 41.13
N SER A 11 21.99 6.63 40.80
CA SER A 11 22.24 7.75 39.89
C SER A 11 21.77 7.41 38.45
N PRO A 12 21.40 8.43 37.65
CA PRO A 12 20.99 8.22 36.27
C PRO A 12 22.01 7.45 35.40
N GLU A 13 23.31 7.61 35.71
CA GLU A 13 24.40 6.90 35.04
C GLU A 13 24.40 5.39 35.34
N ALA A 14 24.06 5.00 36.57
CA ALA A 14 23.96 3.58 36.93
C ALA A 14 22.79 2.89 36.22
N MET A 15 21.67 3.60 35.98
CA MET A 15 20.55 3.11 35.19
C MET A 15 20.91 2.95 33.71
N LEU A 16 21.65 3.91 33.14
CA LEU A 16 22.10 3.83 31.76
C LEU A 16 23.06 2.65 31.53
N THR A 17 23.97 2.41 32.44
CA THR A 17 24.94 1.30 32.37
C THR A 17 24.25 -0.05 32.51
N ALA A 18 23.25 -0.18 33.37
CA ALA A 18 22.46 -1.42 33.52
C ALA A 18 21.63 -1.70 32.28
N THR A 19 21.08 -0.67 31.63
CA THR A 19 20.31 -0.81 30.38
C THR A 19 21.21 -1.21 29.22
N MET A 20 22.43 -0.66 29.11
CA MET A 20 23.39 -1.03 28.06
C MET A 20 23.93 -2.45 28.24
N THR A 21 24.14 -2.89 29.49
CA THR A 21 24.59 -4.27 29.79
C THR A 21 23.49 -5.29 29.46
N ASN A 22 22.21 -4.94 29.67
CA ASN A 22 21.09 -5.79 29.28
C ASN A 22 20.92 -5.89 27.75
N LEU A 23 21.17 -4.79 27.02
CA LEU A 23 21.14 -4.81 25.55
C LEU A 23 22.27 -5.66 24.95
N SER A 24 23.48 -5.60 25.51
CA SER A 24 24.61 -6.42 25.05
C SER A 24 24.41 -7.92 25.34
N ASN A 25 23.77 -8.26 26.47
CA ASN A 25 23.40 -9.64 26.80
C ASN A 25 22.25 -10.15 25.93
N PHE A 26 21.36 -9.27 25.46
CA PHE A 26 20.29 -9.64 24.54
C PHE A 26 20.82 -9.94 23.13
N GLN A 27 21.82 -9.19 22.66
CA GLN A 27 22.48 -9.43 21.38
C GLN A 27 23.30 -10.72 21.33
N GLY A 28 23.80 -11.19 22.47
CA GLY A 28 24.58 -12.43 22.58
C GLY A 28 23.73 -13.72 22.49
N GLN A 29 22.40 -13.63 22.60
CA GLN A 29 21.49 -14.78 22.55
C GLN A 29 20.95 -15.07 21.14
N PHE A 30 21.11 -14.19 20.18
CA PHE A 30 20.67 -14.40 18.80
C PHE A 30 21.86 -14.49 17.86
N ASN A 31 22.44 -15.67 17.79
CA ASN A 31 23.41 -15.96 16.75
C ASN A 31 22.64 -16.27 15.43
N MET A 32 22.29 -15.22 14.70
CA MET A 32 21.69 -15.34 13.37
C MET A 32 22.78 -15.54 12.34
N ASP A 33 22.72 -16.61 11.59
CA ASP A 33 23.49 -16.74 10.36
C ASP A 33 22.99 -15.69 9.34
N LYS A 34 23.72 -15.55 8.24
CA LYS A 34 23.38 -14.58 7.19
C LYS A 34 22.03 -14.84 6.50
N SER A 35 21.32 -15.94 6.85
CA SER A 35 19.98 -16.28 6.36
C SER A 35 18.86 -15.92 7.32
N GLY A 36 19.17 -15.38 8.52
CA GLY A 36 18.17 -15.06 9.54
C GLY A 36 17.62 -16.24 10.32
N TYR A 37 18.26 -17.41 10.22
CA TYR A 37 17.84 -18.65 10.87
C TYR A 37 18.57 -18.85 12.21
N ASN A 38 17.83 -19.13 13.29
CA ASN A 38 18.39 -19.51 14.59
C ASN A 38 18.24 -21.03 14.81
N PRO A 39 19.31 -21.82 14.71
CA PRO A 39 19.26 -23.29 14.85
C PRO A 39 19.01 -23.79 16.27
N GLN A 40 18.88 -22.92 17.28
CA GLN A 40 18.76 -23.31 18.70
C GLN A 40 17.34 -23.19 19.27
N MET A 41 16.31 -22.91 18.47
CA MET A 41 14.93 -23.00 18.94
C MET A 41 14.49 -24.45 19.00
N PRO A 42 14.18 -25.04 20.20
CA PRO A 42 13.70 -26.42 20.29
C PRO A 42 12.27 -26.47 19.73
N GLY A 43 12.06 -27.29 18.72
CA GLY A 43 10.74 -27.78 18.35
C GLY A 43 10.19 -27.42 16.97
N HIS A 44 10.91 -26.72 16.11
CA HIS A 44 10.53 -26.56 14.71
C HIS A 44 11.55 -27.21 13.77
N ALA A 45 11.58 -28.52 13.76
CA ALA A 45 12.00 -29.23 12.56
C ALA A 45 10.90 -29.07 11.50
N SER A 46 10.68 -27.86 11.05
CA SER A 46 9.93 -27.65 9.83
C SER A 46 10.88 -27.97 8.69
N ASN A 47 10.62 -29.09 8.01
CA ASN A 47 11.13 -29.34 6.67
C ASN A 47 10.56 -28.30 5.70
N HIS A 48 10.70 -27.00 6.04
CA HIS A 48 10.58 -25.92 5.08
C HIS A 48 11.85 -25.96 4.25
N THR A 49 11.86 -26.87 3.29
CA THR A 49 12.64 -26.65 2.08
C THR A 49 12.22 -25.26 1.63
N MET A 50 13.06 -24.27 1.87
CA MET A 50 12.90 -22.95 1.28
C MET A 50 12.83 -23.18 -0.22
N VAL A 51 11.61 -23.16 -0.77
CA VAL A 51 11.40 -23.19 -2.21
C VAL A 51 11.86 -21.83 -2.71
N THR A 52 13.17 -21.69 -2.83
CA THR A 52 13.84 -20.49 -3.40
C THR A 52 13.66 -20.39 -4.91
N ARG A 53 12.88 -21.27 -5.50
CA ARG A 53 12.43 -21.17 -6.88
C ARG A 53 10.99 -20.71 -6.88
N GLN A 54 10.74 -19.51 -7.41
CA GLN A 54 9.42 -19.14 -7.88
C GLN A 54 8.90 -20.31 -8.71
N GLN A 55 7.86 -20.97 -8.22
CA GLN A 55 7.15 -21.91 -9.08
C GLN A 55 6.53 -21.08 -10.19
N PRO A 56 6.71 -21.44 -11.46
CA PRO A 56 6.06 -20.72 -12.54
C PRO A 56 4.56 -20.72 -12.27
N ARG A 57 3.93 -19.54 -12.40
CA ARG A 57 2.48 -19.40 -12.29
C ARG A 57 1.82 -20.44 -13.19
N THR A 58 1.14 -21.41 -12.60
CA THR A 58 0.61 -22.57 -13.32
C THR A 58 -0.86 -22.42 -13.56
N VAL A 59 -1.32 -22.88 -14.73
CA VAL A 59 -2.74 -22.96 -15.09
C VAL A 59 -3.05 -24.40 -15.48
N LYS A 60 -4.17 -24.93 -14.98
CA LYS A 60 -4.61 -26.29 -15.32
C LYS A 60 -4.89 -26.41 -16.82
N LYS A 61 -4.28 -27.39 -17.48
CA LYS A 61 -4.52 -27.67 -18.90
C LYS A 61 -5.94 -28.18 -19.18
N VAL A 62 -6.50 -28.96 -18.27
CA VAL A 62 -7.82 -29.58 -18.41
C VAL A 62 -8.68 -29.26 -17.18
N GLY A 63 -9.98 -29.05 -17.37
CA GLY A 63 -10.96 -29.14 -16.27
C GLY A 63 -11.16 -27.85 -15.46
N ALA A 64 -11.14 -26.68 -16.09
CA ALA A 64 -11.53 -25.44 -15.39
C ALA A 64 -13.08 -25.21 -15.37
N GLY A 65 -13.86 -26.06 -16.06
CA GLY A 65 -15.32 -25.88 -16.16
C GLY A 65 -15.76 -24.66 -16.99
N ILE A 66 -14.81 -23.95 -17.61
CA ILE A 66 -15.03 -22.79 -18.47
C ILE A 66 -14.71 -23.20 -19.90
N GLY A 67 -15.59 -22.88 -20.86
CA GLY A 67 -15.46 -23.23 -22.27
C GLY A 67 -14.41 -22.47 -23.07
N LEU A 68 -13.36 -21.94 -22.41
CA LEU A 68 -12.26 -21.22 -23.04
C LEU A 68 -11.07 -22.14 -23.33
N PRO A 69 -10.35 -21.95 -24.47
CA PRO A 69 -9.10 -22.64 -24.75
C PRO A 69 -8.06 -22.44 -23.65
N TYR A 70 -7.16 -23.41 -23.50
CA TYR A 70 -6.10 -23.33 -22.49
C TYR A 70 -5.23 -22.08 -22.64
N GLU A 71 -4.86 -21.74 -23.87
CA GLU A 71 -3.99 -20.60 -24.17
C GLU A 71 -4.61 -19.27 -23.72
N VAL A 72 -5.92 -19.11 -23.95
CA VAL A 72 -6.67 -17.93 -23.49
C VAL A 72 -6.71 -17.88 -21.97
N ARG A 73 -7.06 -19.01 -21.32
CA ARG A 73 -7.12 -19.08 -19.87
C ARG A 73 -5.75 -18.82 -19.22
N HIS A 74 -4.69 -19.35 -19.83
CA HIS A 74 -3.32 -19.17 -19.35
C HIS A 74 -2.90 -17.70 -19.44
N GLU A 75 -3.09 -17.06 -20.58
CA GLU A 75 -2.73 -15.65 -20.79
C GLU A 75 -3.52 -14.74 -19.83
N MET A 76 -4.84 -14.90 -19.75
CA MET A 76 -5.68 -14.05 -18.91
C MET A 76 -5.43 -14.27 -17.42
N ALA A 77 -5.18 -15.51 -16.98
CA ALA A 77 -4.82 -15.78 -15.59
C ALA A 77 -3.51 -15.07 -15.17
N LEU A 78 -2.52 -14.97 -16.07
CA LEU A 78 -1.29 -14.24 -15.78
C LEU A 78 -1.52 -12.73 -15.66
N HIS A 79 -2.28 -12.13 -16.57
CA HIS A 79 -2.61 -10.71 -16.50
C HIS A 79 -3.42 -10.36 -15.24
N LEU A 80 -4.40 -11.19 -14.89
CA LEU A 80 -5.20 -11.01 -13.67
C LEU A 80 -4.35 -11.15 -12.40
N ASP A 81 -3.42 -12.09 -12.37
CA ASP A 81 -2.49 -12.27 -11.24
C ASP A 81 -1.56 -11.05 -11.08
N ASP A 82 -1.12 -10.42 -12.17
CA ASP A 82 -0.38 -9.15 -12.13
C ASP A 82 -1.24 -8.01 -11.56
N HIS A 83 -2.53 -7.94 -11.92
CA HIS A 83 -3.47 -6.96 -11.34
C HIS A 83 -3.68 -7.21 -9.86
N MET A 84 -3.91 -8.46 -9.44
CA MET A 84 -4.07 -8.82 -8.04
C MET A 84 -2.83 -8.44 -7.22
N CYS A 85 -1.63 -8.69 -7.75
CA CYS A 85 -0.38 -8.29 -7.09
C CYS A 85 -0.26 -6.76 -6.96
N ALA A 86 -0.64 -6.00 -7.99
CA ALA A 86 -0.64 -4.55 -7.95
C ALA A 86 -1.67 -4.01 -6.94
N LEU A 87 -2.89 -4.53 -6.94
CA LEU A 87 -3.92 -4.17 -5.95
C LEU A 87 -3.48 -4.46 -4.52
N THR A 88 -2.75 -5.58 -4.29
CA THR A 88 -2.21 -5.90 -2.96
C THR A 88 -1.15 -4.89 -2.52
N VAL A 89 -0.26 -4.45 -3.42
CA VAL A 89 0.72 -3.40 -3.11
C VAL A 89 0.03 -2.08 -2.80
N ALA A 90 -1.00 -1.70 -3.59
CA ALA A 90 -1.81 -0.51 -3.32
C ALA A 90 -2.51 -0.59 -1.96
N LEU A 91 -3.11 -1.74 -1.62
CA LEU A 91 -3.77 -1.96 -0.32
C LEU A 91 -2.80 -1.74 0.85
N HIS A 92 -1.57 -2.25 0.76
CA HIS A 92 -0.57 -2.04 1.81
C HIS A 92 -0.20 -0.57 1.95
N GLN A 93 -0.11 0.17 0.84
CA GLN A 93 0.17 1.61 0.85
C GLN A 93 -0.99 2.41 1.45
N TYR A 94 -2.25 2.13 1.06
CA TYR A 94 -3.42 2.78 1.65
C TYR A 94 -3.54 2.53 3.15
N ASN A 95 -3.26 1.31 3.63
CA ASN A 95 -3.21 1.02 5.06
C ASN A 95 -2.17 1.87 5.78
N LYS A 96 -0.95 1.99 5.22
CA LYS A 96 0.11 2.85 5.78
C LYS A 96 -0.34 4.30 5.85
N HIS A 97 -0.92 4.84 4.77
CA HIS A 97 -1.38 6.23 4.71
C HIS A 97 -2.55 6.48 5.66
N HIS A 98 -3.49 5.54 5.77
CA HIS A 98 -4.59 5.58 6.72
C HIS A 98 -4.10 5.69 8.18
N TRP A 99 -3.08 4.90 8.56
CA TRP A 99 -2.49 4.96 9.89
C TRP A 99 -1.68 6.24 10.14
N LEU A 100 -1.13 6.85 9.12
CA LEU A 100 -0.24 8.01 9.20
C LEU A 100 -0.92 9.32 8.83
N SER A 101 -2.21 9.32 8.47
CA SER A 101 -2.95 10.54 8.24
C SER A 101 -3.06 11.33 9.55
N GLU A 102 -2.45 12.49 9.64
CA GLU A 102 -2.39 13.35 10.82
C GLU A 102 -2.58 14.81 10.38
N GLY A 103 -3.23 15.62 11.21
CA GLY A 103 -3.40 17.04 10.96
C GLY A 103 -4.76 17.56 11.44
N ALA A 104 -4.82 18.84 11.83
CA ALA A 104 -6.02 19.44 12.41
C ALA A 104 -7.16 19.58 11.40
N GLU A 105 -6.83 19.98 10.18
CA GLU A 105 -7.79 20.19 9.10
C GLU A 105 -7.78 19.00 8.13
N GLY A 106 -8.93 18.41 7.89
CA GLY A 106 -9.08 17.32 6.91
C GLY A 106 -8.65 15.94 7.40
N PHE A 107 -8.14 15.77 8.64
CA PHE A 107 -7.75 14.44 9.14
C PHE A 107 -8.87 13.41 8.96
N LEU A 108 -10.08 13.72 9.45
CA LEU A 108 -11.19 12.77 9.41
C LEU A 108 -11.59 12.44 7.96
N SER A 109 -11.68 13.44 7.10
CA SER A 109 -12.06 13.23 5.68
C SER A 109 -11.03 12.42 4.89
N ILE A 110 -9.73 12.62 5.16
CA ILE A 110 -8.68 11.81 4.54
C ILE A 110 -8.67 10.39 5.10
N HIS A 111 -8.88 10.25 6.40
CA HIS A 111 -8.96 8.96 7.06
C HIS A 111 -10.13 8.12 6.52
N GLU A 112 -11.33 8.70 6.40
CA GLU A 112 -12.51 8.07 5.80
C GLU A 112 -12.31 7.75 4.32
N LEU A 113 -11.70 8.67 3.55
CA LEU A 113 -11.35 8.44 2.15
C LEU A 113 -10.45 7.20 1.99
N LEU A 114 -9.40 7.10 2.80
CA LEU A 114 -8.48 5.96 2.74
C LEU A 114 -9.12 4.66 3.23
N GLU A 115 -10.06 4.72 4.19
CA GLU A 115 -10.85 3.56 4.61
C GLU A 115 -11.70 3.02 3.45
N GLU A 116 -12.38 3.88 2.69
CA GLU A 116 -13.10 3.49 1.47
C GLU A 116 -12.17 2.83 0.44
N HIS A 117 -10.97 3.39 0.23
CA HIS A 117 -9.95 2.81 -0.67
C HIS A 117 -9.53 1.41 -0.23
N ILE A 118 -9.33 1.19 1.08
CA ILE A 118 -8.98 -0.10 1.67
C ILE A 118 -10.09 -1.13 1.44
N GLU A 119 -11.34 -0.77 1.76
CA GLU A 119 -12.49 -1.65 1.61
C GLU A 119 -12.70 -2.09 0.16
N LYS A 120 -12.77 -1.14 -0.77
CA LYS A 120 -12.94 -1.43 -2.20
C LYS A 120 -11.77 -2.25 -2.75
N THR A 121 -10.53 -1.89 -2.38
CA THR A 121 -9.34 -2.61 -2.87
C THR A 121 -9.32 -4.05 -2.36
N THR A 122 -9.71 -4.30 -1.11
CA THR A 122 -9.83 -5.64 -0.55
C THR A 122 -10.84 -6.50 -1.34
N LYS A 123 -12.00 -5.93 -1.66
CA LYS A 123 -13.01 -6.59 -2.49
C LYS A 123 -12.47 -6.91 -3.89
N HIS A 124 -11.80 -5.96 -4.54
CA HIS A 124 -11.25 -6.16 -5.88
C HIS A 124 -10.15 -7.23 -5.93
N ILE A 125 -9.31 -7.33 -4.89
CA ILE A 125 -8.30 -8.40 -4.78
C ILE A 125 -8.99 -9.77 -4.78
N ASP A 126 -10.08 -9.91 -4.04
CA ASP A 126 -10.85 -11.17 -3.96
C ASP A 126 -11.49 -11.51 -5.31
N GLU A 127 -12.19 -10.57 -5.94
CA GLU A 127 -12.86 -10.75 -7.24
C GLU A 127 -11.88 -11.16 -8.35
N VAL A 128 -10.73 -10.47 -8.42
CA VAL A 128 -9.68 -10.77 -9.41
C VAL A 128 -9.01 -12.11 -9.09
N GLY A 129 -8.70 -12.38 -7.82
CA GLY A 129 -8.11 -13.64 -7.38
C GLY A 129 -9.01 -14.85 -7.66
N GLU A 130 -10.31 -14.71 -7.39
CA GLU A 130 -11.29 -15.74 -7.76
C GLU A 130 -11.37 -15.96 -9.28
N ARG A 131 -11.27 -14.88 -10.08
CA ARG A 131 -11.26 -15.02 -11.54
C ARG A 131 -10.02 -15.78 -12.01
N VAL A 132 -8.82 -15.52 -11.44
CA VAL A 132 -7.61 -16.33 -11.70
C VAL A 132 -7.89 -17.80 -11.41
N ALA A 133 -8.47 -18.13 -10.26
CA ALA A 133 -8.79 -19.51 -9.89
C ALA A 133 -9.81 -20.16 -10.82
N ARG A 134 -10.85 -19.43 -11.24
CA ARG A 134 -11.87 -19.89 -12.20
C ARG A 134 -11.25 -20.22 -13.56
N LEU A 135 -10.24 -19.46 -14.00
CA LEU A 135 -9.48 -19.78 -15.23
C LEU A 135 -8.56 -21.01 -15.06
N GLY A 136 -8.45 -21.55 -13.85
CA GLY A 136 -7.60 -22.68 -13.51
C GLY A 136 -6.18 -22.30 -13.11
N GLY A 137 -5.93 -21.01 -12.90
CA GLY A 137 -4.67 -20.46 -12.38
C GLY A 137 -4.53 -20.64 -10.87
N VAL A 138 -3.37 -20.32 -10.36
CA VAL A 138 -3.06 -20.27 -8.92
C VAL A 138 -2.72 -18.83 -8.58
N PRO A 139 -3.59 -18.11 -7.84
CA PRO A 139 -3.32 -16.74 -7.43
C PRO A 139 -2.05 -16.65 -6.58
N THR A 140 -1.23 -15.64 -6.83
CA THR A 140 0.00 -15.40 -6.08
C THR A 140 -0.32 -14.76 -4.73
N ALA A 141 0.05 -15.44 -3.62
CA ALA A 141 -0.25 -14.96 -2.26
C ALA A 141 1.01 -14.68 -1.42
N HIS A 142 2.20 -15.00 -1.90
CA HIS A 142 3.44 -14.75 -1.16
C HIS A 142 3.82 -13.25 -1.27
N PRO A 143 3.98 -12.51 -0.16
CA PRO A 143 4.14 -11.04 -0.19
C PRO A 143 5.32 -10.55 -1.03
N VAL A 144 6.48 -11.24 -0.95
CA VAL A 144 7.67 -10.87 -1.75
C VAL A 144 7.38 -11.06 -3.23
N THR A 145 6.76 -12.17 -3.61
CA THR A 145 6.41 -12.46 -5.00
C THR A 145 5.35 -11.48 -5.53
N GLN A 146 4.36 -11.11 -4.71
CA GLN A 146 3.37 -10.09 -5.07
C GLN A 146 4.05 -8.74 -5.35
N HIS A 147 5.00 -8.34 -4.50
CA HIS A 147 5.76 -7.10 -4.72
C HIS A 147 6.63 -7.17 -5.99
N GLU A 148 7.26 -8.30 -6.26
CA GLU A 148 8.08 -8.48 -7.46
C GLU A 148 7.26 -8.42 -8.75
N LEU A 149 6.09 -9.06 -8.78
CA LEU A 149 5.19 -9.14 -9.94
C LEU A 149 4.37 -7.85 -10.15
N SER A 150 4.16 -7.08 -9.10
CA SER A 150 3.40 -5.83 -9.18
C SER A 150 4.05 -4.83 -10.14
N TYR A 151 3.26 -4.25 -11.04
CA TYR A 151 3.68 -3.17 -11.94
C TYR A 151 3.65 -1.78 -11.27
N ILE A 152 3.13 -1.65 -10.05
CA ILE A 152 3.32 -0.51 -9.16
C ILE A 152 4.26 -0.91 -8.03
N LYS A 153 4.91 0.07 -7.39
CA LYS A 153 5.84 -0.18 -6.30
C LYS A 153 5.44 0.61 -5.08
N HIS A 154 5.45 -0.05 -3.92
CA HIS A 154 5.24 0.64 -2.66
C HIS A 154 6.26 1.78 -2.50
N GLU A 155 5.84 2.90 -1.94
CA GLU A 155 6.72 4.02 -1.65
C GLU A 155 7.85 3.66 -0.65
N VAL A 156 8.88 4.49 -0.60
CA VAL A 156 9.97 4.35 0.37
C VAL A 156 9.41 4.48 1.80
N GLU A 157 9.93 3.64 2.72
CA GLU A 157 9.53 3.70 4.12
C GLU A 157 9.86 5.06 4.74
N GLY A 158 8.96 5.51 5.62
CA GLY A 158 9.09 6.80 6.31
C GLY A 158 7.76 7.54 6.42
N ARG A 159 7.81 8.75 6.99
CA ARG A 159 6.68 9.67 7.03
C ARG A 159 6.74 10.59 5.82
N HIS A 160 5.62 10.72 5.15
CA HIS A 160 5.43 11.62 4.02
C HIS A 160 4.36 12.65 4.38
N SER A 161 4.34 13.79 3.70
CA SER A 161 3.23 14.74 3.85
C SER A 161 1.94 14.13 3.27
N ILE A 162 0.78 14.53 3.79
CA ILE A 162 -0.52 14.08 3.26
C ILE A 162 -0.60 14.31 1.75
N ARG A 163 -0.16 15.46 1.28
CA ARG A 163 -0.17 15.79 -0.15
C ARG A 163 0.73 14.87 -0.97
N ASP A 164 1.88 14.47 -0.45
CA ASP A 164 2.80 13.60 -1.17
C ASP A 164 2.25 12.18 -1.24
N PHE A 165 1.74 11.63 -0.13
CA PHE A 165 1.20 10.29 -0.18
C PHE A 165 -0.10 10.21 -1.02
N LEU A 166 -0.99 11.22 -1.01
CA LEU A 166 -2.16 11.24 -1.90
C LEU A 166 -1.77 11.32 -3.38
N ARG A 167 -0.66 12.02 -3.72
CA ARG A 167 -0.12 12.01 -5.09
C ARG A 167 0.38 10.63 -5.50
N ASN A 168 1.12 9.98 -4.63
CA ASN A 168 1.61 8.62 -4.87
C ASN A 168 0.43 7.65 -5.08
N ASP A 169 -0.62 7.79 -4.28
CA ASP A 169 -1.83 6.98 -4.42
C ASP A 169 -2.54 7.26 -5.74
N LEU A 170 -2.65 8.52 -6.15
CA LEU A 170 -3.23 8.89 -7.45
C LEU A 170 -2.41 8.34 -8.62
N GLU A 171 -1.08 8.41 -8.56
CA GLU A 171 -0.20 7.82 -9.58
C GLU A 171 -0.41 6.31 -9.69
N HIS A 172 -0.58 5.61 -8.56
CA HIS A 172 -0.90 4.18 -8.55
C HIS A 172 -2.26 3.90 -9.19
N GLU A 173 -3.31 4.66 -8.83
CA GLU A 173 -4.63 4.50 -9.42
C GLU A 173 -4.62 4.69 -10.93
N LEU A 174 -3.98 5.74 -11.41
CA LEU A 174 -3.86 5.99 -12.85
C LEU A 174 -3.12 4.87 -13.57
N LYS A 175 -2.07 4.31 -12.95
CA LYS A 175 -1.34 3.18 -13.51
C LYS A 175 -2.17 1.91 -13.51
N ILE A 176 -2.90 1.62 -12.45
CA ILE A 176 -3.81 0.46 -12.37
C ILE A 176 -4.87 0.56 -13.46
N GLN A 177 -5.53 1.70 -13.60
CA GLN A 177 -6.54 1.96 -14.62
C GLN A 177 -5.98 1.78 -16.04
N GLU A 178 -4.79 2.30 -16.33
CA GLU A 178 -4.11 2.12 -17.62
C GLU A 178 -3.90 0.64 -17.94
N MET A 179 -3.39 -0.12 -16.98
CA MET A 179 -3.09 -1.54 -17.17
C MET A 179 -4.35 -2.39 -17.29
N MET A 180 -5.40 -2.06 -16.51
CA MET A 180 -6.69 -2.75 -16.62
C MET A 180 -7.33 -2.55 -18.00
N ARG A 181 -7.33 -1.32 -18.53
CA ARG A 181 -7.84 -1.07 -19.89
C ARG A 181 -7.13 -1.92 -20.95
N LYS A 182 -5.81 -2.05 -20.86
CA LYS A 182 -5.04 -2.91 -21.77
C LYS A 182 -5.45 -4.38 -21.66
N THR A 183 -5.69 -4.84 -20.43
CA THR A 183 -6.11 -6.23 -20.21
C THR A 183 -7.56 -6.46 -20.69
N ILE A 184 -8.47 -5.50 -20.48
CA ILE A 184 -9.85 -5.53 -21.00
C ILE A 184 -9.82 -5.63 -22.52
N ASP A 185 -9.06 -4.77 -23.20
CA ASP A 185 -8.92 -4.81 -24.66
C ASP A 185 -8.41 -6.18 -25.14
N ARG A 186 -7.45 -6.75 -24.41
CA ARG A 186 -6.92 -8.07 -24.74
C ARG A 186 -7.93 -9.20 -24.49
N ALA A 187 -8.67 -9.14 -23.39
CA ALA A 187 -9.74 -10.10 -23.09
C ALA A 187 -10.87 -10.06 -24.15
N HIS A 188 -11.23 -8.87 -24.62
CA HIS A 188 -12.16 -8.71 -25.74
C HIS A 188 -11.67 -9.40 -27.01
N GLN A 189 -10.41 -9.19 -27.39
CA GLN A 189 -9.81 -9.84 -28.56
C GLN A 189 -9.86 -11.38 -28.45
N LEU A 190 -9.66 -11.90 -27.23
CA LEU A 190 -9.68 -13.33 -26.93
C LEU A 190 -11.08 -13.88 -26.65
N LYS A 191 -12.11 -13.03 -26.64
CA LYS A 191 -13.52 -13.38 -26.33
C LYS A 191 -13.71 -13.93 -24.92
N ASP A 192 -12.86 -13.54 -23.99
CA ASP A 192 -13.02 -13.85 -22.57
C ASP A 192 -13.88 -12.76 -21.88
N PHE A 193 -15.16 -12.77 -22.22
CA PHE A 193 -16.12 -11.79 -21.72
C PHE A 193 -16.32 -11.85 -20.21
N GLY A 194 -16.08 -12.99 -19.57
CA GLY A 194 -16.15 -13.08 -18.11
C GLY A 194 -14.96 -12.37 -17.41
N THR A 195 -13.80 -12.28 -18.05
CA THR A 195 -12.70 -11.43 -17.57
C THR A 195 -12.98 -9.95 -17.86
N VAL A 196 -13.56 -9.65 -19.03
CA VAL A 196 -14.00 -8.27 -19.35
C VAL A 196 -14.94 -7.75 -18.28
N GLU A 197 -16.03 -8.48 -17.97
CA GLU A 197 -17.03 -8.05 -16.97
C GLU A 197 -16.39 -7.76 -15.60
N VAL A 198 -15.57 -8.68 -15.08
CA VAL A 198 -14.89 -8.49 -13.79
C VAL A 198 -14.00 -7.25 -13.81
N LEU A 199 -13.20 -7.06 -14.86
CA LEU A 199 -12.28 -5.93 -14.92
C LEU A 199 -12.97 -4.59 -15.21
N GLU A 200 -14.08 -4.57 -15.96
CA GLU A 200 -14.87 -3.35 -16.17
C GLU A 200 -15.53 -2.88 -14.89
N GLU A 201 -16.06 -3.80 -14.06
CA GLU A 201 -16.62 -3.46 -12.74
C GLU A 201 -15.54 -2.91 -11.80
N VAL A 202 -14.40 -3.58 -11.71
CA VAL A 202 -13.26 -3.12 -10.91
C VAL A 202 -12.73 -1.78 -11.43
N LEU A 203 -12.58 -1.62 -12.75
CA LEU A 203 -12.07 -0.39 -13.36
C LEU A 203 -12.95 0.82 -13.05
N LYS A 204 -14.26 0.66 -13.10
CA LYS A 204 -15.21 1.71 -12.75
C LYS A 204 -14.97 2.22 -11.31
N ASP A 205 -14.86 1.31 -10.35
CA ASP A 205 -14.57 1.68 -8.96
C ASP A 205 -13.18 2.33 -8.83
N ARG A 206 -12.17 1.87 -9.59
CA ARG A 206 -10.83 2.48 -9.61
C ARG A 206 -10.85 3.91 -10.19
N GLU A 207 -11.70 4.18 -11.17
CA GLU A 207 -11.88 5.52 -11.72
C GLU A 207 -12.50 6.46 -10.67
N ASP A 208 -13.50 6.00 -9.92
CA ASP A 208 -14.10 6.76 -8.83
C ASP A 208 -13.07 7.06 -7.71
N LEU A 209 -12.27 6.08 -7.29
CA LEU A 209 -11.21 6.28 -6.30
C LEU A 209 -10.15 7.27 -6.80
N GLY A 210 -9.71 7.15 -8.04
CA GLY A 210 -8.78 8.11 -8.66
C GLY A 210 -9.35 9.53 -8.73
N TYR A 211 -10.63 9.66 -9.05
CA TYR A 211 -11.32 10.95 -9.06
C TYR A 211 -11.39 11.59 -7.66
N HIS A 212 -11.65 10.79 -6.62
CA HIS A 212 -11.67 11.28 -5.23
C HIS A 212 -10.29 11.80 -4.80
N LEU A 213 -9.21 11.08 -5.12
CA LEU A 213 -7.83 11.51 -4.84
C LEU A 213 -7.48 12.79 -5.60
N TYR A 214 -7.80 12.84 -6.91
CA TYR A 214 -7.58 14.00 -7.74
C TYR A 214 -8.31 15.24 -7.18
N SER A 215 -9.61 15.08 -6.86
CA SER A 215 -10.41 16.18 -6.33
C SER A 215 -9.92 16.68 -4.97
N THR A 216 -9.39 15.77 -4.13
CA THR A 216 -8.79 16.13 -2.84
C THR A 216 -7.47 16.87 -2.99
N LEU A 217 -6.73 16.61 -4.07
CA LEU A 217 -5.45 17.25 -4.37
C LEU A 217 -5.60 18.61 -5.05
N GLU A 218 -6.78 18.91 -5.64
CA GLU A 218 -7.05 20.20 -6.25
C GLU A 218 -6.96 21.33 -5.21
N ASP A 219 -6.33 22.42 -5.62
CA ASP A 219 -6.18 23.61 -4.80
C ASP A 219 -7.51 24.39 -4.76
N ASP A 220 -8.36 24.08 -3.79
CA ASP A 220 -9.58 24.85 -3.57
C ASP A 220 -9.25 26.20 -2.93
N THR A 221 -9.70 27.26 -3.57
CA THR A 221 -9.58 28.64 -3.09
C THR A 221 -10.34 28.88 -1.78
N LEU A 222 -11.37 28.09 -1.45
CA LEU A 222 -12.10 28.20 -0.19
C LEU A 222 -11.23 27.81 1.01
N VAL A 223 -10.48 26.72 0.92
CA VAL A 223 -9.54 26.31 1.98
C VAL A 223 -8.38 27.31 2.11
N ARG A 224 -7.84 27.79 0.99
CA ARG A 224 -6.82 28.85 1.00
C ARG A 224 -7.33 30.16 1.63
N GLY A 225 -8.60 30.52 1.42
CA GLY A 225 -9.20 31.68 2.06
C GLY A 225 -9.27 31.53 3.58
N MET A 226 -9.50 30.34 4.10
CA MET A 226 -9.54 30.08 5.54
C MET A 226 -8.15 30.09 6.18
N THR A 227 -7.13 29.51 5.55
CA THR A 227 -5.75 29.55 6.04
C THR A 227 -5.22 30.99 6.08
N HIS A 228 -5.53 31.81 5.09
CA HIS A 228 -5.21 33.24 5.12
C HIS A 228 -5.94 34.01 6.22
N LEU A 229 -7.14 33.59 6.60
CA LEU A 229 -7.86 34.18 7.73
C LEU A 229 -7.28 33.79 9.08
N LEU A 230 -6.70 32.60 9.18
CA LEU A 230 -6.05 32.10 10.40
C LEU A 230 -4.60 32.59 10.53
N ASP A 231 -3.88 32.73 9.41
CA ASP A 231 -2.56 33.37 9.33
C ASP A 231 -2.61 34.90 9.33
N GLY A 232 -3.80 35.47 9.33
CA GLY A 232 -4.09 36.90 9.11
C GLY A 232 -3.57 37.88 10.12
N GLN A 233 -2.64 37.49 11.00
CA GLN A 233 -1.90 38.43 11.84
C GLN A 233 -0.53 38.84 11.25
N ASN A 234 0.01 38.13 10.27
CA ASN A 234 1.32 38.44 9.69
C ASN A 234 1.25 39.19 8.36
N ASP A 235 0.13 39.12 7.62
CA ASP A 235 0.00 39.81 6.33
C ASP A 235 -0.52 41.25 6.42
N MET A 236 -0.83 41.76 7.63
CA MET A 236 -1.19 43.15 7.86
C MET A 236 0.02 44.12 7.87
N ALA A 237 1.24 43.63 7.82
CA ALA A 237 2.41 44.45 7.54
C ALA A 237 2.59 44.56 6.03
N GLY A 238 1.83 45.51 5.43
CA GLY A 238 1.77 45.81 4.02
C GLY A 238 3.11 45.96 3.29
N ASN A 239 3.72 44.88 2.90
CA ASN A 239 4.89 44.90 2.04
C ASN A 239 4.89 43.70 1.08
N ARG A 240 3.87 43.63 0.22
CA ARG A 240 3.99 42.87 -1.03
C ARG A 240 4.53 43.81 -2.09
N PRO A 241 5.62 43.48 -2.79
CA PRO A 241 5.97 44.16 -4.03
C PRO A 241 4.82 43.99 -5.00
N MET A 242 4.27 45.10 -5.51
CA MET A 242 3.28 45.08 -6.58
C MET A 242 3.87 44.37 -7.78
N ASP A 243 3.16 43.35 -8.26
CA ASP A 243 3.47 42.66 -9.52
C ASP A 243 3.54 43.73 -10.65
N PRO A 244 4.63 43.77 -11.42
CA PRO A 244 4.81 44.76 -12.51
C PRO A 244 3.77 44.68 -13.62
N MET A 245 2.97 43.60 -13.67
CA MET A 245 1.97 43.38 -14.73
C MET A 245 0.62 44.12 -14.52
N THR A 246 0.40 44.75 -13.36
CA THR A 246 -0.86 45.46 -13.09
C THR A 246 -0.85 46.92 -13.57
N LYS A 247 0.16 47.36 -14.31
CA LYS A 247 0.27 48.72 -14.83
C LYS A 247 -0.12 48.90 -16.30
N LEU A 248 -0.81 47.95 -16.90
CA LEU A 248 -1.33 48.06 -18.26
C LEU A 248 -2.83 47.73 -18.30
N GLN A 249 -3.61 48.60 -17.68
CA GLN A 249 -5.00 48.90 -18.07
C GLN A 249 -5.35 50.33 -17.70
#